data_50409bd60d50a030cc42f0a52646d161
#
_entry.id   50409bd60d50a030cc42f0a52646d161
#
_cell.length_a   1.000
_cell.length_b   1.000
_cell.length_c   1.000
_cell.angle_alpha   90.00
_cell.angle_beta   90.00
_cell.angle_gamma   90.00
#
_symmetry.space_group_name_H-M   'P 1'
#
loop_
_entity.id
_entity.type
_entity.pdbx_description
1 polymer ?
#
loop_
_entity_poly.entity_id
_entity_poly.type
_entity_poly.pdbx_seq_one_letter_code
_entity_poly.pdbx_strand_id
1 'polypeptide(L)'
;AGIINVHLGDSPRCMDLIEQVIDETEIPASQFLPTHVNRNEMLFRKAITYALKGGAVDFTGNEDIDYWETICDEVRVCNGMKRMLDAGVNPNRITISSDGQGSLPIYNKQGEFLGMGVGQSSCLLKEVKECVERTDIPLEIALSTITSNPAEILNLKGKGKIEEENDADLCILDQELQMIEVIAKGKTVYRI
;
A
#
# COMPACT_ATOMS: atom_id res chain seq x y z
N ALA A 1 -9.89 17.01 9.40
CA ALA A 1 -10.87 16.07 8.89
C ALA A 1 -10.27 14.65 8.89
N GLY A 2 -11.07 13.62 9.11
CA GLY A 2 -10.63 12.23 9.03
C GLY A 2 -10.59 11.74 7.58
N ILE A 3 -10.00 10.57 7.36
CA ILE A 3 -9.98 9.87 6.06
C ILE A 3 -10.99 8.72 6.13
N ILE A 4 -11.69 8.49 5.02
CA ILE A 4 -12.56 7.34 4.84
C ILE A 4 -11.75 6.27 4.11
N ASN A 5 -11.29 5.26 4.85
CA ASN A 5 -10.66 4.08 4.27
C ASN A 5 -11.75 3.16 3.72
N VAL A 6 -11.68 2.81 2.44
CA VAL A 6 -12.69 2.00 1.74
C VAL A 6 -12.05 0.70 1.26
N HIS A 7 -12.40 -0.41 1.88
CA HIS A 7 -11.98 -1.73 1.44
C HIS A 7 -12.75 -2.15 0.18
N LEU A 8 -12.03 -2.27 -0.92
CA LEU A 8 -12.60 -2.65 -2.22
C LEU A 8 -12.61 -4.17 -2.40
N GLY A 9 -13.67 -4.68 -2.96
CA GLY A 9 -13.81 -6.09 -3.33
C GLY A 9 -13.73 -6.28 -4.85
N ASP A 10 -14.09 -7.49 -5.31
CA ASP A 10 -14.06 -7.89 -6.72
C ASP A 10 -15.33 -7.51 -7.49
N SER A 11 -16.09 -6.53 -6.98
CA SER A 11 -17.30 -6.06 -7.66
C SER A 11 -16.95 -5.45 -9.03
N PRO A 12 -17.69 -5.78 -10.10
CA PRO A 12 -17.48 -5.17 -11.41
C PRO A 12 -17.72 -3.66 -11.42
N ARG A 13 -18.37 -3.12 -10.39
CA ARG A 13 -18.52 -1.66 -10.21
C ARG A 13 -17.25 -0.97 -9.72
N CYS A 14 -16.26 -1.74 -9.21
CA CYS A 14 -14.99 -1.21 -8.72
C CYS A 14 -15.18 -0.02 -7.76
N MET A 15 -14.85 1.20 -8.24
CA MET A 15 -14.87 2.45 -7.46
C MET A 15 -16.08 3.33 -7.76
N ASP A 16 -17.08 2.87 -8.54
CA ASP A 16 -18.20 3.69 -9.02
C ASP A 16 -18.92 4.44 -7.89
N LEU A 17 -19.09 3.81 -6.70
CA LEU A 17 -19.75 4.47 -5.56
C LEU A 17 -18.91 5.62 -4.99
N ILE A 18 -17.58 5.51 -4.96
CA ILE A 18 -16.70 6.59 -4.52
C ILE A 18 -16.77 7.74 -5.53
N GLU A 19 -16.67 7.42 -6.82
CA GLU A 19 -16.76 8.42 -7.89
C GLU A 19 -18.11 9.13 -7.86
N GLN A 20 -19.20 8.41 -7.68
CA GLN A 20 -20.55 9.00 -7.56
C GLN A 20 -20.64 9.99 -6.38
N VAL A 21 -20.11 9.62 -5.20
CA VAL A 21 -20.12 10.53 -4.04
C VAL A 21 -19.32 11.80 -4.33
N ILE A 22 -18.15 11.67 -4.98
CA ILE A 22 -17.31 12.82 -5.34
C ILE A 22 -18.02 13.73 -6.35
N ASP A 23 -18.68 13.15 -7.34
CA ASP A 23 -19.33 13.91 -8.41
C ASP A 23 -20.66 14.56 -7.95
N GLU A 24 -21.37 13.95 -7.00
CA GLU A 24 -22.69 14.42 -6.53
C GLU A 24 -22.62 15.28 -5.24
N THR A 25 -21.43 15.41 -4.62
CA THR A 25 -21.29 16.12 -3.34
C THR A 25 -20.03 17.02 -3.31
N GLU A 26 -19.91 17.85 -2.27
CA GLU A 26 -18.73 18.68 -2.01
C GLU A 26 -17.57 17.88 -1.35
N ILE A 27 -17.68 16.55 -1.23
CA ILE A 27 -16.64 15.71 -0.60
C ILE A 27 -15.52 15.47 -1.62
N PRO A 28 -14.30 15.97 -1.34
CA PRO A 28 -13.20 15.82 -2.31
C PRO A 28 -12.65 14.39 -2.36
N ALA A 29 -12.06 14.02 -3.49
CA ALA A 29 -11.38 12.73 -3.66
C ALA A 29 -10.34 12.45 -2.56
N SER A 30 -9.66 13.49 -2.07
CA SER A 30 -8.66 13.38 -0.99
C SER A 30 -9.24 12.95 0.37
N GLN A 31 -10.56 12.87 0.52
CA GLN A 31 -11.22 12.37 1.73
C GLN A 31 -11.30 10.84 1.76
N PHE A 32 -11.08 10.17 0.64
CA PHE A 32 -11.15 8.72 0.54
C PHE A 32 -9.77 8.11 0.33
N LEU A 33 -9.54 6.96 0.94
CA LEU A 33 -8.40 6.09 0.69
C LEU A 33 -8.92 4.69 0.32
N PRO A 34 -9.19 4.43 -0.98
CA PRO A 34 -9.53 3.09 -1.44
C PRO A 34 -8.31 2.17 -1.28
N THR A 35 -8.50 1.06 -0.56
CA THR A 35 -7.48 0.02 -0.38
C THR A 35 -7.82 -1.23 -1.21
N HIS A 36 -6.84 -2.10 -1.40
CA HIS A 36 -6.87 -3.27 -2.28
C HIS A 36 -6.96 -2.92 -3.77
N VAL A 37 -6.39 -1.76 -4.17
CA VAL A 37 -6.52 -1.31 -5.58
C VAL A 37 -5.82 -2.22 -6.58
N ASN A 38 -4.92 -3.10 -6.11
CA ASN A 38 -4.20 -4.10 -6.92
C ASN A 38 -4.92 -5.45 -7.04
N ARG A 39 -6.11 -5.60 -6.45
CA ARG A 39 -6.84 -6.88 -6.39
C ARG A 39 -7.12 -7.52 -7.76
N ASN A 40 -7.32 -6.71 -8.79
CA ASN A 40 -7.41 -7.15 -10.17
C ASN A 40 -7.14 -6.01 -11.15
N GLU A 41 -6.85 -6.33 -12.40
CA GLU A 41 -6.47 -5.37 -13.45
C GLU A 41 -7.56 -4.32 -13.72
N MET A 42 -8.84 -4.68 -13.67
CA MET A 42 -9.95 -3.74 -13.94
C MET A 42 -10.02 -2.66 -12.86
N LEU A 43 -9.96 -3.06 -11.58
CA LEU A 43 -9.95 -2.15 -10.45
C LEU A 43 -8.70 -1.27 -10.47
N PHE A 44 -7.55 -1.86 -10.77
CA PHE A 44 -6.28 -1.15 -10.83
C PHE A 44 -6.28 -0.01 -11.89
N ARG A 45 -6.83 -0.25 -13.07
CA ARG A 45 -6.97 0.81 -14.10
C ARG A 45 -7.86 1.97 -13.65
N LYS A 46 -8.94 1.69 -12.95
CA LYS A 46 -9.77 2.73 -12.34
C LYS A 46 -9.03 3.50 -11.25
N ALA A 47 -8.23 2.79 -10.44
CA ALA A 47 -7.40 3.42 -9.41
C ALA A 47 -6.36 4.40 -10.00
N ILE A 48 -5.74 4.10 -11.14
CA ILE A 48 -4.88 5.06 -11.86
C ILE A 48 -5.66 6.33 -12.19
N THR A 49 -6.85 6.18 -12.81
CA THR A 49 -7.69 7.34 -13.20
C THR A 49 -8.07 8.18 -11.98
N TYR A 50 -8.44 7.52 -10.88
CA TYR A 50 -8.78 8.16 -9.62
C TYR A 50 -7.58 8.92 -9.02
N ALA A 51 -6.40 8.31 -8.99
CA ALA A 51 -5.19 8.92 -8.46
C ALA A 51 -4.74 10.14 -9.29
N LEU A 52 -4.91 10.11 -10.61
CA LEU A 52 -4.65 11.25 -11.51
C LEU A 52 -5.58 12.44 -11.23
N LYS A 53 -6.77 12.22 -10.68
CA LYS A 53 -7.68 13.28 -10.20
C LYS A 53 -7.30 13.81 -8.80
N GLY A 54 -6.19 13.34 -8.21
CA GLY A 54 -5.68 13.79 -6.90
C GLY A 54 -6.12 12.95 -5.71
N GLY A 55 -6.83 11.86 -5.93
CA GLY A 55 -7.14 10.86 -4.89
C GLY A 55 -5.89 10.12 -4.41
N ALA A 56 -5.91 9.62 -3.18
CA ALA A 56 -4.90 8.69 -2.69
C ALA A 56 -5.38 7.25 -2.88
N VAL A 57 -4.46 6.32 -3.09
CA VAL A 57 -4.75 4.90 -3.31
C VAL A 57 -3.85 4.04 -2.45
N ASP A 58 -4.34 2.87 -2.06
CA ASP A 58 -3.61 1.94 -1.21
C ASP A 58 -3.54 0.54 -1.83
N PHE A 59 -2.30 0.08 -2.05
CA PHE A 59 -2.02 -1.28 -2.46
C PHE A 59 -2.01 -2.21 -1.24
N THR A 60 -2.37 -3.46 -1.45
CA THR A 60 -2.16 -4.49 -0.44
C THR A 60 -0.88 -5.26 -0.75
N GLY A 61 0.04 -5.25 0.22
CA GLY A 61 1.25 -6.06 0.16
C GLY A 61 1.01 -7.48 0.67
N ASN A 62 1.77 -8.43 0.14
CA ASN A 62 1.61 -9.85 0.41
C ASN A 62 2.93 -10.54 0.76
N GLU A 63 2.90 -11.54 1.65
CA GLU A 63 4.08 -12.37 1.95
C GLU A 63 4.47 -13.29 0.81
N ASP A 64 3.51 -13.87 0.12
CA ASP A 64 3.73 -14.72 -1.05
C ASP A 64 3.26 -13.98 -2.31
N ILE A 65 4.09 -13.03 -2.76
CA ILE A 65 3.79 -12.15 -3.89
C ILE A 65 3.50 -12.94 -5.17
N ASP A 66 4.29 -14.00 -5.42
CA ASP A 66 4.11 -14.83 -6.62
C ASP A 66 2.81 -15.61 -6.59
N TYR A 67 2.38 -16.07 -5.42
CA TYR A 67 1.08 -16.73 -5.25
C TYR A 67 -0.08 -15.78 -5.61
N TRP A 68 -0.07 -14.57 -5.05
CA TRP A 68 -1.17 -13.63 -5.28
C TRP A 68 -1.23 -13.15 -6.74
N GLU A 69 -0.09 -12.92 -7.38
CA GLU A 69 -0.03 -12.59 -8.80
C GLU A 69 -0.52 -13.75 -9.69
N THR A 70 -0.08 -14.99 -9.43
CA THR A 70 -0.31 -16.11 -10.37
C THR A 70 -1.58 -16.89 -10.12
N ILE A 71 -2.07 -16.93 -8.88
CA ILE A 71 -3.25 -17.71 -8.49
C ILE A 71 -4.48 -16.81 -8.31
N CYS A 72 -4.28 -15.61 -7.78
CA CYS A 72 -5.38 -14.68 -7.49
C CYS A 72 -5.52 -13.56 -8.53
N ASP A 73 -4.66 -13.52 -9.57
CA ASP A 73 -4.66 -12.52 -10.65
C ASP A 73 -4.51 -11.07 -10.13
N GLU A 74 -3.81 -10.90 -9.01
CA GLU A 74 -3.52 -9.57 -8.49
C GLU A 74 -2.43 -8.87 -9.29
N VAL A 75 -2.55 -7.56 -9.42
CA VAL A 75 -1.47 -6.73 -9.97
C VAL A 75 -0.35 -6.64 -8.94
N ARG A 76 0.83 -7.21 -9.24
CA ARG A 76 2.01 -7.13 -8.38
C ARG A 76 2.30 -5.66 -8.02
N VAL A 77 2.54 -5.37 -6.74
CA VAL A 77 2.68 -4.00 -6.23
C VAL A 77 3.76 -3.23 -6.99
N CYS A 78 4.95 -3.77 -7.15
CA CYS A 78 6.05 -3.09 -7.85
C CYS A 78 5.69 -2.72 -9.30
N ASN A 79 5.03 -3.62 -10.04
CA ASN A 79 4.56 -3.37 -11.41
C ASN A 79 3.43 -2.32 -11.42
N GLY A 80 2.51 -2.41 -10.49
CA GLY A 80 1.42 -1.44 -10.33
C GLY A 80 1.93 -0.04 -10.00
N MET A 81 2.85 0.07 -9.04
CA MET A 81 3.49 1.34 -8.70
C MET A 81 4.20 1.95 -9.92
N LYS A 82 5.02 1.17 -10.62
CA LYS A 82 5.73 1.64 -11.82
C LYS A 82 4.74 2.18 -12.84
N ARG A 83 3.66 1.46 -13.13
CA ARG A 83 2.61 1.89 -14.06
C ARG A 83 1.90 3.15 -13.62
N MET A 84 1.64 3.35 -12.32
CA MET A 84 1.08 4.58 -11.78
C MET A 84 2.03 5.77 -11.98
N LEU A 85 3.31 5.60 -11.64
CA LEU A 85 4.32 6.64 -11.80
C LEU A 85 4.52 7.03 -13.26
N ASP A 86 4.59 6.06 -14.17
CA ASP A 86 4.70 6.28 -15.61
C ASP A 86 3.46 7.00 -16.19
N ALA A 87 2.29 6.78 -15.61
CA ALA A 87 1.06 7.50 -15.95
C ALA A 87 1.01 8.94 -15.38
N GLY A 88 1.97 9.34 -14.54
CA GLY A 88 2.04 10.67 -13.95
C GLY A 88 1.30 10.82 -12.61
N VAL A 89 0.96 9.71 -11.94
CA VAL A 89 0.40 9.75 -10.59
C VAL A 89 1.46 10.32 -9.63
N ASN A 90 1.04 11.25 -8.78
CA ASN A 90 1.91 11.81 -7.76
C ASN A 90 2.32 10.70 -6.76
N PRO A 91 3.63 10.40 -6.58
CA PRO A 91 4.10 9.36 -5.66
C PRO A 91 3.58 9.53 -4.23
N ASN A 92 3.35 10.76 -3.77
CA ASN A 92 2.81 11.03 -2.42
C ASN A 92 1.34 10.65 -2.25
N ARG A 93 0.68 10.15 -3.30
CA ARG A 93 -0.70 9.66 -3.27
C ARG A 93 -0.79 8.13 -3.29
N ILE A 94 0.34 7.44 -3.21
CA ILE A 94 0.42 5.98 -3.23
C ILE A 94 0.84 5.49 -1.84
N THR A 95 0.09 4.55 -1.29
CA THR A 95 0.44 3.82 -0.07
C THR A 95 0.43 2.32 -0.30
N ILE A 96 1.11 1.60 0.58
CA ILE A 96 1.06 0.14 0.66
C ILE A 96 0.70 -0.21 2.10
N SER A 97 -0.35 -1.01 2.28
CA SER A 97 -0.72 -1.59 3.58
C SER A 97 -0.61 -3.11 3.56
N SER A 98 -0.53 -3.72 4.72
CA SER A 98 -0.31 -5.16 4.86
C SER A 98 -1.61 -5.97 4.99
N ASP A 99 -2.75 -5.31 5.13
CA ASP A 99 -3.98 -5.95 5.62
C ASP A 99 -3.71 -6.85 6.85
N GLY A 100 -2.76 -6.41 7.70
CA GLY A 100 -2.19 -7.18 8.80
C GLY A 100 -3.26 -7.66 9.78
N GLN A 101 -3.18 -8.94 10.19
CA GLN A 101 -4.18 -9.64 10.99
C GLN A 101 -5.51 -9.87 10.24
N GLY A 102 -5.62 -9.43 8.98
CA GLY A 102 -6.74 -9.78 8.11
C GLY A 102 -6.75 -11.25 7.75
N SER A 103 -7.94 -11.79 7.51
CA SER A 103 -8.12 -13.16 7.06
C SER A 103 -7.86 -13.28 5.56
N LEU A 104 -6.89 -14.12 5.18
CA LEU A 104 -6.51 -14.34 3.78
C LEU A 104 -7.00 -15.72 3.32
N PRO A 105 -7.92 -15.81 2.34
CA PRO A 105 -8.30 -17.10 1.78
C PRO A 105 -7.15 -17.69 0.95
N ILE A 106 -6.88 -18.96 1.16
CA ILE A 106 -5.83 -19.70 0.43
C ILE A 106 -6.49 -20.65 -0.56
N TYR A 107 -6.07 -20.57 -1.82
CA TYR A 107 -6.54 -21.41 -2.91
C TYR A 107 -5.40 -22.25 -3.49
N ASN A 108 -5.71 -23.41 -4.06
CA ASN A 108 -4.75 -24.14 -4.89
C ASN A 108 -4.74 -23.62 -6.33
N LYS A 109 -3.87 -24.19 -7.18
CA LYS A 109 -3.76 -23.83 -8.60
C LYS A 109 -5.03 -24.08 -9.43
N GLN A 110 -5.96 -24.85 -8.91
CA GLN A 110 -7.26 -25.16 -9.51
C GLN A 110 -8.36 -24.20 -9.02
N GLY A 111 -8.03 -23.24 -8.13
CA GLY A 111 -8.97 -22.30 -7.54
C GLY A 111 -9.82 -22.90 -6.40
N GLU A 112 -9.46 -24.08 -5.88
CA GLU A 112 -10.17 -24.70 -4.77
C GLU A 112 -9.68 -24.11 -3.44
N PHE A 113 -10.62 -23.77 -2.56
CA PHE A 113 -10.33 -23.24 -1.23
C PHE A 113 -9.64 -24.26 -0.34
N LEU A 114 -8.46 -23.94 0.17
CA LEU A 114 -7.66 -24.79 1.05
C LEU A 114 -7.79 -24.42 2.53
N GLY A 115 -8.09 -23.15 2.84
CA GLY A 115 -8.15 -22.67 4.20
C GLY A 115 -7.97 -21.18 4.33
N MET A 116 -7.78 -20.70 5.57
CA MET A 116 -7.56 -19.30 5.88
C MET A 116 -6.14 -19.09 6.41
N GLY A 117 -5.44 -18.12 5.84
CA GLY A 117 -4.21 -17.55 6.37
C GLY A 117 -4.47 -16.26 7.14
N VAL A 118 -3.39 -15.64 7.59
CA VAL A 118 -3.42 -14.35 8.30
C VAL A 118 -2.38 -13.42 7.69
N GLY A 119 -2.78 -12.21 7.33
CA GLY A 119 -1.89 -11.17 6.81
C GLY A 119 -0.80 -10.80 7.81
N GLN A 120 0.42 -10.60 7.32
CA GLN A 120 1.60 -10.25 8.11
C GLN A 120 2.13 -8.87 7.71
N SER A 121 2.49 -8.04 8.69
CA SER A 121 3.05 -6.71 8.43
C SER A 121 4.48 -6.72 7.84
N SER A 122 5.19 -7.84 7.95
CA SER A 122 6.51 -8.05 7.36
C SER A 122 6.53 -7.94 5.84
N CYS A 123 5.40 -8.17 5.17
CA CYS A 123 5.26 -8.00 3.72
C CYS A 123 5.63 -6.58 3.24
N LEU A 124 5.44 -5.54 4.06
CA LEU A 124 5.65 -4.15 3.65
C LEU A 124 7.09 -3.88 3.20
N LEU A 125 8.09 -4.31 3.97
CA LEU A 125 9.49 -4.13 3.61
C LEU A 125 9.88 -5.01 2.41
N LYS A 126 9.25 -6.17 2.28
CA LYS A 126 9.42 -7.07 1.13
C LYS A 126 8.91 -6.41 -0.17
N GLU A 127 7.74 -5.78 -0.14
CA GLU A 127 7.20 -5.04 -1.29
C GLU A 127 8.10 -3.84 -1.68
N VAL A 128 8.65 -3.10 -0.70
CA VAL A 128 9.63 -2.05 -0.97
C VAL A 128 10.86 -2.62 -1.67
N LYS A 129 11.39 -3.73 -1.19
CA LYS A 129 12.54 -4.41 -1.79
C LYS A 129 12.25 -4.85 -3.23
N GLU A 130 11.09 -5.47 -3.48
CA GLU A 130 10.63 -5.84 -4.82
C GLU A 130 10.56 -4.61 -5.76
N CYS A 131 10.06 -3.47 -5.28
CA CYS A 131 10.03 -2.24 -6.07
C CYS A 131 11.41 -1.79 -6.51
N VAL A 132 12.40 -1.82 -5.62
CA VAL A 132 13.78 -1.40 -5.92
C VAL A 132 14.50 -2.42 -6.81
N GLU A 133 14.35 -3.71 -6.55
CA GLU A 133 15.08 -4.77 -7.26
C GLU A 133 14.53 -5.08 -8.65
N ARG A 134 13.23 -4.94 -8.85
CA ARG A 134 12.56 -5.31 -10.12
C ARG A 134 12.22 -4.15 -11.02
N THR A 135 12.31 -2.91 -10.52
CA THR A 135 11.96 -1.72 -11.28
C THR A 135 13.04 -0.66 -11.13
N ASP A 136 12.86 0.50 -11.77
CA ASP A 136 13.71 1.68 -11.62
C ASP A 136 13.15 2.68 -10.59
N ILE A 137 12.24 2.24 -9.71
CA ILE A 137 11.68 3.09 -8.65
C ILE A 137 12.78 3.37 -7.61
N PRO A 138 13.10 4.65 -7.33
CA PRO A 138 14.06 5.00 -6.29
C PRO A 138 13.62 4.51 -4.91
N LEU A 139 14.58 4.09 -4.08
CA LEU A 139 14.33 3.57 -2.73
C LEU A 139 13.51 4.55 -1.87
N GLU A 140 13.79 5.85 -1.98
CA GLU A 140 13.08 6.89 -1.22
C GLU A 140 11.59 6.96 -1.60
N ILE A 141 11.26 6.76 -2.88
CA ILE A 141 9.87 6.71 -3.33
C ILE A 141 9.19 5.42 -2.84
N ALA A 142 9.87 4.28 -2.94
CA ALA A 142 9.33 3.02 -2.45
C ALA A 142 9.11 3.06 -0.92
N LEU A 143 10.07 3.56 -0.15
CA LEU A 143 9.94 3.71 1.31
C LEU A 143 8.83 4.71 1.70
N SER A 144 8.66 5.79 0.94
CA SER A 144 7.63 6.79 1.26
C SER A 144 6.22 6.19 1.29
N THR A 145 5.95 5.15 0.50
CA THR A 145 4.63 4.49 0.43
C THR A 145 4.22 3.78 1.73
N ILE A 146 5.18 3.43 2.58
CA ILE A 146 4.95 2.77 3.87
C ILE A 146 5.34 3.64 5.07
N THR A 147 5.79 4.88 4.84
CA THR A 147 6.26 5.79 5.90
C THR A 147 5.59 7.16 5.84
N SER A 148 6.14 8.09 5.05
CA SER A 148 5.68 9.48 5.00
C SER A 148 4.31 9.63 4.33
N ASN A 149 4.02 8.87 3.27
CA ASN A 149 2.73 8.97 2.57
C ASN A 149 1.54 8.58 3.47
N PRO A 150 1.52 7.38 4.11
CA PRO A 150 0.42 7.06 5.03
C PRO A 150 0.34 8.03 6.20
N ALA A 151 1.47 8.52 6.73
CA ALA A 151 1.46 9.51 7.82
C ALA A 151 0.82 10.83 7.37
N GLU A 152 1.12 11.33 6.18
CA GLU A 152 0.55 12.56 5.62
C GLU A 152 -0.94 12.38 5.27
N ILE A 153 -1.30 11.31 4.57
CA ILE A 153 -2.68 11.03 4.15
C ILE A 153 -3.59 10.86 5.37
N LEU A 154 -3.15 10.13 6.39
CA LEU A 154 -3.89 9.90 7.63
C LEU A 154 -3.76 11.06 8.63
N ASN A 155 -3.00 12.10 8.30
CA ASN A 155 -2.75 13.26 9.16
C ASN A 155 -2.17 12.87 10.53
N LEU A 156 -1.21 11.94 10.56
CA LEU A 156 -0.52 11.47 11.77
C LEU A 156 0.58 12.47 12.15
N LYS A 157 0.33 13.27 13.17
CA LYS A 157 1.30 14.26 13.66
C LYS A 157 2.52 13.58 14.26
N GLY A 158 3.71 14.10 13.96
CA GLY A 158 4.98 13.62 14.51
C GLY A 158 5.41 12.25 13.99
N LYS A 159 4.88 11.79 12.84
CA LYS A 159 5.18 10.50 12.22
C LYS A 159 5.65 10.61 10.76
N GLY A 160 6.34 9.58 10.29
CA GLY A 160 6.69 9.39 8.90
C GLY A 160 7.89 10.17 8.40
N LYS A 161 8.50 11.04 9.22
CA LYS A 161 9.68 11.85 8.87
C LYS A 161 10.65 11.94 10.03
N ILE A 162 11.94 12.01 9.72
CA ILE A 162 13.01 12.25 10.69
C ILE A 162 13.19 13.77 10.77
N GLU A 163 12.52 14.40 11.70
CA GLU A 163 12.53 15.85 11.96
C GLU A 163 12.54 16.12 13.47
N GLU A 164 13.04 17.30 13.89
CA GLU A 164 12.96 17.73 15.29
C GLU A 164 11.50 17.74 15.76
N GLU A 165 11.29 17.39 17.02
CA GLU A 165 9.97 17.27 17.68
C GLU A 165 9.08 16.10 17.21
N ASN A 166 9.48 15.34 16.20
CA ASN A 166 8.79 14.12 15.82
C ASN A 166 9.17 12.94 16.74
N ASP A 167 8.30 11.95 16.81
CA ASP A 167 8.60 10.68 17.48
C ASP A 167 9.80 10.00 16.81
N ALA A 168 10.78 9.59 17.59
CA ALA A 168 11.93 8.84 17.11
C ALA A 168 11.53 7.36 16.90
N ASP A 169 10.71 7.12 15.88
CA ASP A 169 10.31 5.81 15.41
C ASP A 169 11.14 5.47 14.16
N LEU A 170 12.15 4.63 14.31
CA LEU A 170 13.16 4.40 13.29
C LEU A 170 13.34 2.90 13.05
N CYS A 171 13.56 2.55 11.78
CA CYS A 171 14.05 1.24 11.36
C CYS A 171 15.46 1.40 10.80
N ILE A 172 16.42 0.62 11.31
CA ILE A 172 17.77 0.55 10.79
C ILE A 172 17.87 -0.72 9.95
N LEU A 173 18.23 -0.54 8.69
CA LEU A 173 18.35 -1.61 7.70
C LEU A 173 19.82 -1.75 7.27
N ASP A 174 20.22 -2.95 6.83
CA ASP A 174 21.50 -3.16 6.14
C ASP A 174 21.39 -2.79 4.65
N GLN A 175 22.47 -3.06 3.91
CA GLN A 175 22.54 -2.76 2.47
C GLN A 175 21.59 -3.64 1.63
N GLU A 176 21.21 -4.81 2.12
CA GLU A 176 20.25 -5.74 1.53
C GLU A 176 18.80 -5.48 2.00
N LEU A 177 18.56 -4.33 2.66
CA LEU A 177 17.27 -3.94 3.24
C LEU A 177 16.73 -4.94 4.27
N GLN A 178 17.62 -5.62 5.02
CA GLN A 178 17.22 -6.46 6.15
C GLN A 178 17.14 -5.64 7.43
N MET A 179 16.16 -5.94 8.28
CA MET A 179 15.96 -5.23 9.55
C MET A 179 17.08 -5.57 10.53
N ILE A 180 17.86 -4.56 10.96
CA ILE A 180 18.89 -4.67 12.00
C ILE A 180 18.33 -4.25 13.36
N GLU A 181 17.65 -3.11 13.40
CA GLU A 181 17.16 -2.54 14.66
C GLU A 181 15.86 -1.77 14.45
N VAL A 182 14.96 -1.86 15.42
CA VAL A 182 13.74 -1.05 15.49
C VAL A 182 13.79 -0.20 16.76
N ILE A 183 13.61 1.09 16.59
CA ILE A 183 13.52 2.08 17.66
C ILE A 183 12.08 2.62 17.68
N ALA A 184 11.42 2.58 18.82
CA ALA A 184 10.10 3.15 19.04
C ALA A 184 10.17 4.21 20.13
N LYS A 185 9.77 5.44 19.80
CA LYS A 185 9.84 6.60 20.69
C LYS A 185 11.21 6.75 21.38
N GLY A 186 12.28 6.62 20.58
CA GLY A 186 13.66 6.76 21.05
C GLY A 186 14.20 5.58 21.85
N LYS A 187 13.49 4.44 21.91
CA LYS A 187 13.94 3.24 22.62
C LYS A 187 14.08 2.07 21.66
N THR A 188 15.20 1.38 21.71
CA THR A 188 15.38 0.10 20.97
C THR A 188 14.39 -0.93 21.48
N VAL A 189 13.51 -1.42 20.59
CA VAL A 189 12.53 -2.47 20.88
C VAL A 189 12.84 -3.79 20.22
N TYR A 190 13.72 -3.79 19.21
CA TYR A 190 14.21 -4.96 18.52
C TYR A 190 15.64 -4.70 18.01
N ARG A 191 16.53 -5.69 18.10
CA ARG A 191 17.87 -5.68 17.53
C ARG A 191 18.33 -7.13 17.31
N ILE A 192 18.95 -7.40 16.16
CA ILE A 192 19.64 -8.68 15.88
C ILE A 192 20.99 -8.69 16.61
#